data_c5566af5fd1b5864fd91634d26be45b6
#
_entry.id   c5566af5fd1b5864fd91634d26be45b6
#
_cell.length_a   1.000
_cell.length_b   1.000
_cell.length_c   1.000
_cell.angle_alpha   90.00
_cell.angle_beta   90.00
_cell.angle_gamma   90.00
#
_symmetry.space_group_name_H-M   'P 1'
#
loop_
_entity.id
_entity.type
_entity.pdbx_description
1 polymer ?
#
loop_
_entity_poly.entity_id
_entity_poly.type
_entity_poly.pdbx_seq_one_letter_code
_entity_poly.pdbx_strand_id
1 'polypeptide(L)'
;PYPERYFSAVESGRRLLSAVPLAATSAGLSLMGAEDLRAGRAVSPDFTGAGWRDYLGYTDMPVLSLPEAGRAIATIAAGYDFSFFEHWPTDQAGHRGTLTEAVVHLEAIDTVLGGLLEVWDERHGLFIMTSDHGNLEEKSHSRHTRNPVPTLLFGRDHARHADAIHDLTDIAGVVRECLGLGVPADS
;
A
#
# COMPACT_ATOMS: atom_id res chain seq x y z
N PRO A 1 2.11 9.09 0.69
CA PRO A 1 2.77 10.42 0.66
C PRO A 1 4.16 10.36 1.29
N TYR A 2 5.07 11.24 0.82
CA TYR A 2 6.46 11.31 1.27
C TYR A 2 6.73 12.67 1.90
N PRO A 3 7.49 12.74 3.03
CA PRO A 3 7.86 14.01 3.66
C PRO A 3 8.93 14.74 2.84
N GLU A 4 9.03 16.06 2.99
CA GLU A 4 9.98 16.90 2.24
C GLU A 4 11.44 16.42 2.37
N ARG A 5 11.82 15.93 3.55
CA ARG A 5 13.16 15.35 3.76
C ARG A 5 13.46 14.13 2.87
N TYR A 6 12.41 13.40 2.43
CA TYR A 6 12.57 12.28 1.48
C TYR A 6 12.99 12.81 0.11
N PHE A 7 12.26 13.81 -0.41
CA PHE A 7 12.56 14.42 -1.69
C PHE A 7 13.97 15.03 -1.70
N SER A 8 14.32 15.79 -0.66
CA SER A 8 15.67 16.38 -0.51
C SER A 8 16.77 15.32 -0.45
N ALA A 9 16.51 14.15 0.14
CA ALA A 9 17.47 13.05 0.19
C ALA A 9 17.64 12.38 -1.17
N VAL A 10 16.58 12.24 -1.95
CA VAL A 10 16.62 11.70 -3.33
C VAL A 10 17.35 12.69 -4.24
N GLU A 11 16.99 13.97 -4.25
CA GLU A 11 17.63 15.00 -5.08
C GLU A 11 19.12 15.15 -4.83
N SER A 12 19.54 15.03 -3.57
CA SER A 12 20.96 15.08 -3.19
C SER A 12 21.73 13.76 -3.42
N GLY A 13 21.09 12.73 -3.96
CA GLY A 13 21.68 11.41 -4.18
C GLY A 13 21.98 10.60 -2.91
N ARG A 14 21.56 11.11 -1.74
CA ARG A 14 21.73 10.38 -0.46
C ARG A 14 20.75 9.21 -0.29
N ARG A 15 19.71 9.16 -1.11
CA ARG A 15 18.71 8.08 -1.13
C ARG A 15 18.35 7.74 -2.56
N LEU A 16 18.27 6.45 -2.85
CA LEU A 16 17.67 5.95 -4.08
C LEU A 16 16.15 5.80 -3.91
N LEU A 17 15.43 5.91 -5.01
CA LEU A 17 13.99 5.60 -5.04
C LEU A 17 13.82 4.09 -4.78
N SER A 18 12.90 3.73 -3.89
CA SER A 18 12.41 2.36 -3.75
C SER A 18 11.48 2.00 -4.91
N ALA A 19 11.06 0.74 -5.01
CA ALA A 19 10.36 0.20 -6.18
C ALA A 19 9.11 1.03 -6.59
N VAL A 20 8.24 1.35 -5.64
CA VAL A 20 7.00 2.10 -5.93
C VAL A 20 7.26 3.55 -6.36
N PRO A 21 8.05 4.37 -5.62
CA PRO A 21 8.44 5.69 -6.09
C PRO A 21 9.14 5.68 -7.44
N LEU A 22 10.01 4.70 -7.69
CA LEU A 22 10.70 4.56 -8.96
C LEU A 22 9.70 4.30 -10.11
N ALA A 23 8.78 3.36 -9.92
CA ALA A 23 7.76 3.05 -10.91
C ALA A 23 6.88 4.28 -11.21
N ALA A 24 6.40 4.98 -10.18
CA ALA A 24 5.57 6.17 -10.33
C ALA A 24 6.31 7.29 -11.09
N THR A 25 7.54 7.60 -10.71
CA THR A 25 8.33 8.67 -11.36
C THR A 25 8.73 8.28 -12.78
N SER A 26 9.03 6.99 -13.05
CA SER A 26 9.29 6.48 -14.40
C SER A 26 8.07 6.59 -15.32
N ALA A 27 6.87 6.50 -14.74
CA ALA A 27 5.61 6.74 -15.44
C ALA A 27 5.27 8.24 -15.61
N GLY A 28 6.14 9.15 -15.19
CA GLY A 28 5.91 10.60 -15.26
C GLY A 28 4.97 11.13 -14.18
N LEU A 29 4.67 10.35 -13.14
CA LEU A 29 3.80 10.76 -12.04
C LEU A 29 4.61 11.46 -10.94
N SER A 30 4.02 12.50 -10.37
CA SER A 30 4.56 13.13 -9.16
C SER A 30 4.20 12.32 -7.93
N LEU A 31 5.18 12.14 -7.04
CA LEU A 31 4.92 11.50 -5.74
C LEU A 31 4.11 12.44 -4.84
N MET A 32 3.13 11.90 -4.16
CA MET A 32 2.31 12.65 -3.20
C MET A 32 3.14 13.07 -1.98
N GLY A 33 2.88 14.27 -1.48
CA GLY A 33 3.59 14.89 -0.38
C GLY A 33 2.70 15.21 0.83
N ALA A 34 3.22 16.08 1.70
CA ALA A 34 2.53 16.55 2.89
C ALA A 34 1.21 17.28 2.58
N GLU A 35 1.19 18.09 1.51
CA GLU A 35 0.00 18.82 1.08
C GLU A 35 -1.12 17.89 0.62
N ASP A 36 -0.78 16.77 -0.05
CA ASP A 36 -1.77 15.79 -0.46
C ASP A 36 -2.39 15.09 0.74
N LEU A 37 -1.57 14.77 1.74
CA LEU A 37 -2.06 14.18 2.99
C LEU A 37 -2.98 15.15 3.75
N ARG A 38 -2.59 16.44 3.88
CA ARG A 38 -3.45 17.46 4.51
C ARG A 38 -4.78 17.64 3.81
N ALA A 39 -4.76 17.59 2.49
CA ALA A 39 -5.95 17.77 1.66
C ALA A 39 -6.81 16.49 1.52
N GLY A 40 -6.43 15.38 2.17
CA GLY A 40 -7.15 14.11 2.07
C GLY A 40 -7.04 13.42 0.71
N ARG A 41 -6.05 13.79 -0.11
CA ARG A 41 -5.78 13.14 -1.40
C ARG A 41 -4.82 11.95 -1.29
N ALA A 42 -4.27 11.72 -0.10
CA ALA A 42 -3.38 10.60 0.20
C ALA A 42 -3.67 10.07 1.59
N VAL A 43 -3.34 8.81 1.83
CA VAL A 43 -3.33 8.17 3.15
C VAL A 43 -1.90 7.82 3.52
N SER A 44 -1.54 8.04 4.78
CA SER A 44 -0.21 7.71 5.29
C SER A 44 0.04 6.19 5.33
N PRO A 45 1.28 5.71 5.12
CA PRO A 45 1.60 4.28 5.24
C PRO A 45 1.27 3.66 6.61
N ASP A 46 1.20 4.46 7.69
CA ASP A 46 0.74 4.04 9.02
C ASP A 46 -0.79 4.09 9.17
N PHE A 47 -1.53 4.28 8.08
CA PHE A 47 -2.96 4.51 7.97
C PHE A 47 -3.43 5.81 8.62
N THR A 48 -3.06 6.04 9.87
CA THR A 48 -3.61 7.12 10.69
C THR A 48 -3.03 8.50 10.39
N GLY A 49 -1.77 8.55 9.93
CA GLY A 49 -1.02 9.82 9.82
C GLY A 49 -0.41 10.29 11.13
N ALA A 50 -0.60 9.58 12.26
CA ALA A 50 -0.05 9.94 13.56
C ALA A 50 1.48 10.07 13.51
N GLY A 51 2.16 9.18 12.79
CA GLY A 51 3.61 9.20 12.63
C GLY A 51 4.16 10.49 12.01
N TRP A 52 3.35 11.22 11.24
CA TRP A 52 3.73 12.52 10.72
C TRP A 52 3.83 13.58 11.82
N ARG A 53 2.94 13.53 12.80
CA ARG A 53 3.02 14.41 13.99
C ARG A 53 4.14 13.99 14.91
N ASP A 54 4.17 12.71 15.27
CA ASP A 54 4.98 12.18 16.37
C ASP A 54 6.47 12.12 16.03
N TYR A 55 6.80 11.82 14.75
CA TYR A 55 8.18 11.57 14.32
C TYR A 55 8.71 12.53 13.25
N LEU A 56 7.80 13.23 12.53
CA LEU A 56 8.20 14.10 11.42
C LEU A 56 8.02 15.60 11.71
N GLY A 57 7.35 15.95 12.82
CA GLY A 57 7.17 17.34 13.24
C GLY A 57 6.06 18.10 12.51
N TYR A 58 5.19 17.43 11.75
CA TYR A 58 4.03 18.04 11.08
C TYR A 58 2.83 18.10 12.03
N THR A 59 2.86 19.03 13.00
CA THR A 59 1.88 19.12 14.09
C THR A 59 0.44 19.36 13.66
N ASP A 60 0.24 19.91 12.48
CA ASP A 60 -1.03 20.22 11.85
C ASP A 60 -1.62 19.08 11.00
N MET A 61 -0.88 17.96 10.87
CA MET A 61 -1.33 16.84 10.03
C MET A 61 -2.61 16.21 10.60
N PRO A 62 -3.65 15.95 9.77
CA PRO A 62 -4.85 15.25 10.24
C PRO A 62 -4.50 13.84 10.70
N VAL A 63 -5.19 13.36 11.74
CA VAL A 63 -5.09 11.97 12.21
C VAL A 63 -6.43 11.30 12.02
N LEU A 64 -6.43 10.18 11.30
CA LEU A 64 -7.60 9.35 11.04
C LEU A 64 -7.67 8.19 12.04
N SER A 65 -8.86 7.74 12.36
CA SER A 65 -9.05 6.40 12.90
C SER A 65 -8.82 5.34 11.81
N LEU A 66 -8.57 4.09 12.19
CA LEU A 66 -8.32 3.01 11.24
C LEU A 66 -9.48 2.79 10.25
N PRO A 67 -10.77 2.77 10.68
CA PRO A 67 -11.88 2.68 9.73
C PRO A 67 -11.98 3.89 8.79
N GLU A 68 -11.71 5.12 9.29
CA GLU A 68 -11.68 6.32 8.43
C GLU A 68 -10.57 6.23 7.39
N ALA A 69 -9.40 5.70 7.73
CA ALA A 69 -8.32 5.47 6.78
C ALA A 69 -8.73 4.50 5.67
N GLY A 70 -9.42 3.41 6.02
CA GLY A 70 -9.97 2.47 5.04
C GLY A 70 -10.96 3.13 4.07
N ARG A 71 -11.94 3.88 4.60
CA ARG A 71 -12.89 4.65 3.77
C ARG A 71 -12.19 5.68 2.89
N ALA A 72 -11.15 6.35 3.42
CA ALA A 72 -10.36 7.32 2.65
C ALA A 72 -9.61 6.65 1.49
N ILE A 73 -8.99 5.48 1.70
CA ILE A 73 -8.32 4.71 0.65
C ILE A 73 -9.31 4.38 -0.47
N ALA A 74 -10.49 3.83 -0.14
CA ALA A 74 -11.51 3.49 -1.14
C ALA A 74 -12.03 4.72 -1.88
N THR A 75 -12.29 5.83 -1.17
CA THR A 75 -12.77 7.09 -1.75
C THR A 75 -11.75 7.69 -2.71
N ILE A 76 -10.47 7.69 -2.35
CA ILE A 76 -9.39 8.17 -3.22
C ILE A 76 -9.28 7.26 -4.45
N ALA A 77 -9.29 5.95 -4.25
CA ALA A 77 -9.18 4.97 -5.34
C ALA A 77 -10.30 5.12 -6.38
N ALA A 78 -11.51 5.44 -5.95
CA ALA A 78 -12.66 5.67 -6.86
C ALA A 78 -12.46 6.83 -7.85
N GLY A 79 -11.50 7.71 -7.61
CA GLY A 79 -11.15 8.82 -8.51
C GLY A 79 -10.09 8.49 -9.56
N TYR A 80 -9.59 7.24 -9.61
CA TYR A 80 -8.49 6.82 -10.48
C TYR A 80 -8.78 5.47 -11.13
N ASP A 81 -8.23 5.25 -12.32
CA ASP A 81 -8.30 3.93 -12.98
C ASP A 81 -7.46 2.89 -12.25
N PHE A 82 -6.34 3.32 -11.65
CA PHE A 82 -5.45 2.49 -10.84
C PHE A 82 -4.93 3.28 -9.66
N SER A 83 -4.98 2.66 -8.47
CA SER A 83 -4.41 3.20 -7.24
C SER A 83 -3.50 2.17 -6.59
N PHE A 84 -2.35 2.63 -6.10
CA PHE A 84 -1.42 1.79 -5.36
C PHE A 84 -1.21 2.38 -3.96
N PHE A 85 -1.41 1.55 -2.94
CA PHE A 85 -1.14 1.90 -1.55
C PHE A 85 -0.08 0.95 -0.97
N GLU A 86 0.92 1.49 -0.30
CA GLU A 86 2.02 0.75 0.30
C GLU A 86 1.98 0.89 1.83
N HIS A 87 1.96 -0.26 2.54
CA HIS A 87 2.01 -0.34 4.00
C HIS A 87 3.27 -1.10 4.41
N TRP A 88 4.30 -0.39 4.84
CA TRP A 88 5.59 -0.93 5.25
C TRP A 88 5.79 -1.11 6.76
N PRO A 89 4.91 -0.67 7.69
CA PRO A 89 5.09 -0.90 9.12
C PRO A 89 5.15 -2.37 9.51
N THR A 90 4.48 -3.25 8.79
CA THR A 90 4.57 -4.72 8.99
C THR A 90 5.96 -5.27 8.73
N ASP A 91 6.65 -4.78 7.70
CA ASP A 91 8.03 -5.16 7.42
C ASP A 91 8.98 -4.73 8.56
N GLN A 92 8.83 -3.52 9.07
CA GLN A 92 9.58 -3.07 10.25
C GLN A 92 9.32 -3.92 11.49
N ALA A 93 8.05 -4.26 11.74
CA ALA A 93 7.68 -5.15 12.85
C ALA A 93 8.26 -6.55 12.64
N GLY A 94 8.29 -7.06 11.41
CA GLY A 94 8.93 -8.32 11.05
C GLY A 94 10.42 -8.34 11.39
N HIS A 95 11.13 -7.29 11.02
CA HIS A 95 12.58 -7.19 11.26
C HIS A 95 12.98 -6.98 12.73
N ARG A 96 12.20 -6.22 13.50
CA ARG A 96 12.64 -5.71 14.82
C ARG A 96 11.59 -5.82 15.92
N GLY A 97 10.34 -6.07 15.55
CA GLY A 97 9.22 -6.09 16.48
C GLY A 97 9.04 -7.44 17.17
N THR A 98 8.22 -7.41 18.21
CA THR A 98 7.74 -8.60 18.93
C THR A 98 6.55 -9.24 18.19
N LEU A 99 6.17 -10.47 18.59
CA LEU A 99 4.94 -11.09 18.10
C LEU A 99 3.70 -10.25 18.45
N THR A 100 3.66 -9.63 19.62
CA THR A 100 2.55 -8.76 20.03
C THR A 100 2.41 -7.55 19.10
N GLU A 101 3.51 -6.90 18.73
CA GLU A 101 3.49 -5.80 17.77
C GLU A 101 3.05 -6.26 16.38
N ALA A 102 3.47 -7.46 15.95
CA ALA A 102 3.02 -8.05 14.70
C ALA A 102 1.48 -8.25 14.68
N VAL A 103 0.92 -8.78 15.78
CA VAL A 103 -0.54 -8.94 15.92
C VAL A 103 -1.26 -7.60 15.85
N VAL A 104 -0.78 -6.56 16.55
CA VAL A 104 -1.36 -5.21 16.52
C VAL A 104 -1.40 -4.65 15.09
N HIS A 105 -0.35 -4.87 14.28
CA HIS A 105 -0.36 -4.44 12.88
C HIS A 105 -1.38 -5.19 12.04
N LEU A 106 -1.55 -6.50 12.25
CA LEU A 106 -2.54 -7.30 11.53
C LEU A 106 -3.98 -6.88 11.90
N GLU A 107 -4.25 -6.65 13.19
CA GLU A 107 -5.56 -6.14 13.66
C GLU A 107 -5.85 -4.73 13.09
N ALA A 108 -4.81 -3.90 12.96
CA ALA A 108 -4.97 -2.60 12.33
C ALA A 108 -5.32 -2.72 10.83
N ILE A 109 -4.64 -3.61 10.10
CA ILE A 109 -4.96 -3.89 8.69
C ILE A 109 -6.40 -4.40 8.56
N ASP A 110 -6.82 -5.36 9.39
CA ASP A 110 -8.17 -5.90 9.39
C ASP A 110 -9.21 -4.79 9.60
N THR A 111 -8.97 -3.90 10.56
CA THR A 111 -9.85 -2.77 10.85
C THR A 111 -9.93 -1.77 9.67
N VAL A 112 -8.79 -1.50 9.03
CA VAL A 112 -8.74 -0.64 7.82
C VAL A 112 -9.49 -1.29 6.66
N LEU A 113 -9.31 -2.59 6.45
CA LEU A 113 -10.05 -3.35 5.44
C LEU A 113 -11.56 -3.29 5.69
N GLY A 114 -12.01 -3.43 6.95
CA GLY A 114 -13.42 -3.25 7.30
C GLY A 114 -13.95 -1.89 6.82
N GLY A 115 -13.26 -0.80 7.15
CA GLY A 115 -13.65 0.55 6.71
C GLY A 115 -13.59 0.75 5.19
N LEU A 116 -12.64 0.11 4.51
CA LEU A 116 -12.52 0.14 3.05
C LEU A 116 -13.73 -0.56 2.39
N LEU A 117 -14.06 -1.76 2.86
CA LEU A 117 -15.12 -2.59 2.30
C LEU A 117 -16.51 -1.98 2.52
N GLU A 118 -16.72 -1.16 3.56
CA GLU A 118 -17.99 -0.43 3.78
C GLU A 118 -18.39 0.47 2.60
N VAL A 119 -17.43 1.01 1.85
CA VAL A 119 -17.68 1.99 0.79
C VAL A 119 -17.15 1.56 -0.58
N TRP A 120 -16.57 0.37 -0.68
CA TRP A 120 -16.02 -0.15 -1.94
C TRP A 120 -17.12 -0.51 -2.95
N ASP A 121 -17.01 -0.02 -4.18
CA ASP A 121 -17.94 -0.42 -5.26
C ASP A 121 -17.49 -1.74 -5.90
N GLU A 122 -18.04 -2.85 -5.39
CA GLU A 122 -17.74 -4.20 -5.84
C GLU A 122 -18.03 -4.46 -7.33
N ARG A 123 -18.91 -3.67 -7.94
CA ARG A 123 -19.33 -3.87 -9.34
C ARG A 123 -18.35 -3.27 -10.33
N HIS A 124 -17.64 -2.24 -9.93
CA HIS A 124 -16.78 -1.46 -10.82
C HIS A 124 -15.29 -1.59 -10.49
N GLY A 125 -14.94 -1.83 -9.22
CA GLY A 125 -13.56 -1.92 -8.76
C GLY A 125 -13.14 -3.35 -8.41
N LEU A 126 -11.87 -3.68 -8.67
CA LEU A 126 -11.18 -4.83 -8.11
C LEU A 126 -10.16 -4.33 -7.08
N PHE A 127 -10.28 -4.80 -5.85
CA PHE A 127 -9.28 -4.61 -4.81
C PHE A 127 -8.39 -5.85 -4.73
N ILE A 128 -7.08 -5.62 -4.69
CA ILE A 128 -6.07 -6.67 -4.48
C ILE A 128 -5.17 -6.25 -3.32
N MET A 129 -5.03 -7.09 -2.31
CA MET A 129 -4.03 -6.94 -1.26
C MET A 129 -3.08 -8.13 -1.29
N THR A 130 -1.79 -7.87 -1.31
CA THR A 130 -0.75 -8.90 -1.24
C THR A 130 0.47 -8.36 -0.50
N SER A 131 1.47 -9.19 -0.28
CA SER A 131 2.79 -8.80 0.23
C SER A 131 3.86 -9.12 -0.80
N ASP A 132 4.93 -8.33 -0.83
CA ASP A 132 6.08 -8.51 -1.72
C ASP A 132 7.01 -9.65 -1.26
N HIS A 133 6.96 -10.03 0.01
CA HIS A 133 7.71 -11.14 0.61
C HIS A 133 7.15 -11.53 1.98
N GLY A 134 7.52 -12.70 2.44
CA GLY A 134 7.29 -13.13 3.82
C GLY A 134 8.31 -12.49 4.77
N ASN A 135 7.89 -12.21 6.00
CA ASN A 135 8.72 -11.64 7.07
C ASN A 135 8.02 -11.79 8.43
N LEU A 136 6.80 -11.24 8.53
CA LEU A 136 6.08 -11.08 9.81
C LEU A 136 5.72 -12.40 10.46
N GLU A 137 5.48 -13.45 9.68
CA GLU A 137 5.08 -14.78 10.09
C GLU A 137 6.19 -15.58 10.76
N GLU A 138 7.46 -15.18 10.56
CA GLU A 138 8.63 -15.89 11.08
C GLU A 138 9.46 -15.00 12.00
N LYS A 139 9.34 -15.23 13.31
CA LYS A 139 9.97 -14.41 14.35
C LYS A 139 11.28 -14.98 14.91
N SER A 140 11.77 -16.11 14.40
CA SER A 140 13.04 -16.70 14.84
C SER A 140 14.27 -15.95 14.32
N HIS A 141 14.10 -15.13 13.28
CA HIS A 141 15.15 -14.30 12.70
C HIS A 141 14.57 -13.02 12.08
N SER A 142 15.42 -12.05 11.78
CA SER A 142 15.05 -10.73 11.22
C SER A 142 15.19 -10.63 9.70
N ARG A 143 15.13 -11.73 8.97
CA ARG A 143 15.29 -11.77 7.50
C ARG A 143 13.96 -12.07 6.84
N HIS A 144 13.83 -11.66 5.58
CA HIS A 144 12.71 -12.06 4.73
C HIS A 144 12.69 -13.58 4.55
N THR A 145 11.51 -14.14 4.35
CA THR A 145 11.32 -15.56 4.11
C THR A 145 10.90 -15.79 2.65
N ARG A 146 10.91 -17.06 2.25
CA ARG A 146 10.36 -17.53 0.97
C ARG A 146 8.99 -18.19 1.17
N ASN A 147 8.38 -18.01 2.30
CA ASN A 147 7.05 -18.52 2.57
C ASN A 147 6.03 -17.87 1.63
N PRO A 148 4.98 -18.59 1.23
CA PRO A 148 3.87 -18.01 0.50
C PRO A 148 3.26 -16.83 1.29
N VAL A 149 2.91 -15.77 0.56
CA VAL A 149 2.24 -14.61 1.13
C VAL A 149 0.74 -14.65 0.83
N PRO A 150 -0.11 -14.10 1.71
CA PRO A 150 -1.53 -14.02 1.44
C PRO A 150 -1.79 -13.07 0.27
N THR A 151 -2.75 -13.45 -0.59
CA THR A 151 -3.29 -12.56 -1.61
C THR A 151 -4.81 -12.57 -1.50
N LEU A 152 -5.40 -11.41 -1.23
CA LEU A 152 -6.83 -11.22 -1.05
C LEU A 152 -7.37 -10.40 -2.20
N LEU A 153 -8.45 -10.88 -2.83
CA LEU A 153 -9.15 -10.17 -3.89
C LEU A 153 -10.60 -9.92 -3.48
N PHE A 154 -11.10 -8.75 -3.82
CA PHE A 154 -12.47 -8.36 -3.54
C PHE A 154 -13.02 -7.46 -4.65
N GLY A 155 -14.28 -7.64 -5.02
CA GLY A 155 -14.96 -6.83 -6.04
C GLY A 155 -15.06 -7.49 -7.39
N ARG A 156 -15.03 -6.70 -8.47
CA ARG A 156 -15.33 -7.13 -9.84
C ARG A 156 -14.46 -8.31 -10.29
N ASP A 157 -15.10 -9.39 -10.71
CA ASP A 157 -14.45 -10.59 -11.28
C ASP A 157 -13.35 -11.21 -10.40
N HIS A 158 -13.38 -10.96 -9.08
CA HIS A 158 -12.34 -11.38 -8.14
C HIS A 158 -12.02 -12.87 -8.20
N ALA A 159 -13.02 -13.76 -8.31
CA ALA A 159 -12.79 -15.20 -8.38
C ALA A 159 -11.97 -15.59 -9.61
N ARG A 160 -12.32 -15.06 -10.80
CA ARG A 160 -11.58 -15.31 -12.04
C ARG A 160 -10.13 -14.81 -11.96
N HIS A 161 -9.91 -13.65 -11.34
CA HIS A 161 -8.58 -13.10 -11.18
C HIS A 161 -7.77 -13.84 -10.12
N ALA A 162 -8.41 -14.34 -9.07
CA ALA A 162 -7.74 -15.17 -8.08
C ALA A 162 -7.19 -16.46 -8.68
N ASP A 163 -7.95 -17.10 -9.59
CA ASP A 163 -7.51 -18.30 -10.31
C ASP A 163 -6.32 -18.03 -11.26
N ALA A 164 -6.10 -16.80 -11.67
CA ALA A 164 -4.99 -16.40 -12.54
C ALA A 164 -3.71 -15.99 -11.80
N ILE A 165 -3.76 -15.83 -10.47
CA ILE A 165 -2.61 -15.40 -9.66
C ILE A 165 -2.00 -16.63 -8.99
N HIS A 166 -0.83 -17.06 -9.44
CA HIS A 166 -0.05 -18.15 -8.85
C HIS A 166 1.18 -17.63 -8.09
N ASP A 167 1.72 -16.48 -8.51
CA ASP A 167 2.81 -15.80 -7.83
C ASP A 167 2.73 -14.26 -8.04
N LEU A 168 3.66 -13.54 -7.46
CA LEU A 168 3.66 -12.06 -7.49
C LEU A 168 3.86 -11.47 -8.88
N THR A 169 4.43 -12.21 -9.83
CA THR A 169 4.65 -11.73 -11.21
C THR A 169 3.35 -11.65 -11.99
N ASP A 170 2.31 -12.40 -11.58
CA ASP A 170 1.00 -12.40 -12.23
C ASP A 170 0.18 -11.14 -11.91
N ILE A 171 0.46 -10.46 -10.79
CA ILE A 171 -0.31 -9.29 -10.33
C ILE A 171 -0.36 -8.19 -11.40
N ALA A 172 0.78 -7.88 -12.01
CA ALA A 172 0.85 -6.85 -13.05
C ALA A 172 -0.01 -7.22 -14.28
N GLY A 173 -0.06 -8.51 -14.63
CA GLY A 173 -0.91 -9.04 -15.70
C GLY A 173 -2.39 -8.83 -15.41
N VAL A 174 -2.83 -9.18 -14.22
CA VAL A 174 -4.22 -8.98 -13.76
C VAL A 174 -4.59 -7.49 -13.77
N VAL A 175 -3.74 -6.61 -13.24
CA VAL A 175 -3.98 -5.16 -13.26
C VAL A 175 -4.14 -4.65 -14.69
N ARG A 176 -3.26 -5.04 -15.61
CA ARG A 176 -3.34 -4.66 -17.03
C ARG A 176 -4.63 -5.14 -17.69
N GLU A 177 -5.04 -6.38 -17.40
CA GLU A 177 -6.30 -6.94 -17.90
C GLU A 177 -7.51 -6.13 -17.40
N CYS A 178 -7.57 -5.82 -16.10
CA CYS A 178 -8.63 -5.00 -15.52
C CYS A 178 -8.73 -3.61 -16.14
N LEU A 179 -7.61 -3.03 -16.55
CA LEU A 179 -7.53 -1.73 -17.21
C LEU A 179 -7.73 -1.79 -18.73
N GLY A 180 -7.96 -2.97 -19.31
CA GLY A 180 -8.09 -3.14 -20.75
C GLY A 180 -6.78 -2.86 -21.52
N LEU A 181 -5.64 -2.93 -20.86
CA LEU A 181 -4.32 -2.76 -21.46
C LEU A 181 -3.83 -4.12 -21.98
N GLY A 182 -3.56 -4.21 -23.28
CA GLY A 182 -3.03 -5.44 -23.90
C GLY A 182 -1.74 -5.93 -23.23
N VAL A 183 -1.40 -7.20 -23.45
CA VAL A 183 -0.11 -7.75 -23.04
C VAL A 183 1.00 -6.95 -23.75
N PRO A 184 2.09 -6.53 -23.07
CA PRO A 184 3.22 -5.92 -23.76
C PRO A 184 3.68 -6.87 -24.88
N ALA A 185 3.84 -6.34 -26.08
CA ALA A 185 4.58 -7.06 -27.09
C ALA A 185 5.98 -7.26 -26.52
N ASP A 186 6.36 -8.52 -26.36
CA ASP A 186 7.58 -9.06 -25.77
C ASP A 186 8.68 -8.03 -25.44
N SER A 187 9.01 -7.94 -24.15
CA SER A 187 10.23 -7.33 -23.64
C SER A 187 11.28 -8.39 -23.37
#